data_102ac99917d302f5c21e2e36c0f11a57
#
_entry.id   102ac99917d302f5c21e2e36c0f11a57
#
_cell.length_a   1.000
_cell.length_b   1.000
_cell.length_c   1.000
_cell.angle_alpha   90.00
_cell.angle_beta   90.00
_cell.angle_gamma   90.00
#
_symmetry.space_group_name_H-M   'P 1'
#
loop_
_entity.id
_entity.type
_entity.pdbx_description
1 polymer ?
#
loop_
_entity_poly.entity_id
_entity_poly.type
_entity_poly.pdbx_seq_one_letter_code
_entity_poly.pdbx_strand_id
1 'polypeptide(L)'
;MSESKVPPADAGAQPSAPPPSASEATAQQPQQAEKPPTEETAAESTPNAAEATETSGPLQAQQYSSTDDTSSDTGDSAIGSEGEYDPSNYTASLTSSITSYRFQHGRRYHAYQDGRYDLPNDEQEQERMDLQYHALRLAYGDKLLFAPIGDNPTAVLDIGTGTGIWAIDAGEAYPEAQIIGTDLSPIQPPWVPPNVKFEVDDAEMEWTFPENHFDLVHTRIMNAFLQNWERFFEQSFKHLRPGGWVECQELSVDVKSDDNSLPEDGYIRNWCLNEEEAWKKIGLSVVLTGEQLRSWMEKAGFVNVTIRNFKIPIGQWPADPLLRETGAFQLVAMLEGLQGLTIGPWVRHLGWVEEEVEVFIAKVRSEWRSKKVHSYFPL
;
A
#
# COMPACT_ATOMS: atom_id res chain seq x y z
N MET A 1 32.36 42.22 -50.74
CA MET A 1 33.55 41.35 -50.56
C MET A 1 33.72 41.12 -49.09
N SER A 2 33.31 39.98 -48.63
CA SER A 2 33.88 39.09 -47.56
C SER A 2 32.89 37.98 -47.29
N GLU A 3 33.31 36.81 -47.76
CA GLU A 3 32.63 35.56 -47.54
C GLU A 3 32.72 35.17 -46.05
N SER A 4 31.62 34.82 -45.39
CA SER A 4 31.63 34.12 -44.11
C SER A 4 31.24 32.66 -44.35
N LYS A 5 32.17 31.78 -44.07
CA LYS A 5 32.06 30.31 -44.12
C LYS A 5 31.07 29.82 -43.06
N VAL A 6 30.17 28.97 -43.50
CA VAL A 6 29.32 28.12 -42.65
C VAL A 6 30.15 26.88 -42.29
N PRO A 7 30.24 26.44 -40.99
CA PRO A 7 30.80 25.15 -40.63
C PRO A 7 29.78 24.02 -40.84
N PRO A 8 30.22 22.78 -41.05
CA PRO A 8 29.34 21.64 -41.36
C PRO A 8 28.60 21.13 -40.12
N ALA A 9 27.37 20.64 -40.34
CA ALA A 9 26.53 19.97 -39.39
C ALA A 9 27.21 18.70 -38.86
N ASP A 10 27.29 18.59 -37.56
CA ASP A 10 27.72 17.38 -36.87
C ASP A 10 26.54 16.43 -36.67
N ALA A 11 26.85 15.14 -36.83
CA ALA A 11 25.89 14.06 -36.95
C ALA A 11 25.48 13.49 -35.59
N GLY A 12 24.19 13.22 -35.44
CA GLY A 12 23.73 12.04 -34.71
C GLY A 12 23.77 12.08 -33.20
N ALA A 13 22.84 12.79 -32.57
CA ALA A 13 22.42 12.43 -31.23
C ALA A 13 21.36 11.32 -31.34
N GLN A 14 21.69 10.14 -30.86
CA GLN A 14 20.69 9.07 -30.61
C GLN A 14 19.69 9.55 -29.53
N PRO A 15 18.40 9.24 -29.67
CA PRO A 15 17.45 9.55 -28.61
C PRO A 15 17.82 8.76 -27.37
N SER A 16 17.99 9.46 -26.26
CA SER A 16 18.14 8.88 -24.92
C SER A 16 16.90 8.03 -24.60
N ALA A 17 17.14 6.83 -24.09
CA ALA A 17 16.09 5.95 -23.60
C ALA A 17 15.20 6.68 -22.55
N PRO A 18 13.89 6.39 -22.50
CA PRO A 18 13.03 6.98 -21.49
C PRO A 18 13.47 6.55 -20.08
N PRO A 19 13.25 7.39 -19.05
CA PRO A 19 13.57 7.04 -17.68
C PRO A 19 12.78 5.79 -17.26
N PRO A 20 13.33 4.95 -16.37
CA PRO A 20 12.65 3.76 -15.88
C PRO A 20 11.34 4.15 -15.14
N SER A 21 10.30 3.36 -15.35
CA SER A 21 9.01 3.50 -14.69
C SER A 21 9.13 3.26 -13.18
N ALA A 22 8.25 3.85 -12.39
CA ALA A 22 8.16 3.64 -10.93
C ALA A 22 8.11 2.14 -10.59
N SER A 23 8.63 1.78 -9.43
CA SER A 23 9.02 0.40 -9.16
C SER A 23 8.88 0.03 -7.68
N GLU A 24 8.86 -1.26 -7.47
CA GLU A 24 9.00 -1.91 -6.18
C GLU A 24 10.49 -1.95 -5.78
N ALA A 25 10.80 -1.72 -4.51
CA ALA A 25 12.15 -1.76 -3.99
C ALA A 25 12.27 -2.63 -2.73
N THR A 26 13.26 -3.51 -2.71
CA THR A 26 13.59 -4.39 -1.60
C THR A 26 15.07 -4.23 -1.23
N ALA A 27 15.37 -4.14 0.07
CA ALA A 27 16.74 -3.97 0.54
C ALA A 27 17.01 -4.77 1.83
N GLN A 28 18.25 -5.22 2.02
CA GLN A 28 18.70 -6.03 3.14
C GLN A 28 19.64 -5.26 4.07
N GLN A 29 19.50 -5.46 5.38
CA GLN A 29 20.46 -4.98 6.38
C GLN A 29 21.79 -5.77 6.30
N PRO A 30 22.98 -5.14 6.47
CA PRO A 30 24.27 -5.83 6.46
C PRO A 30 24.36 -6.92 7.55
N GLN A 31 24.80 -8.12 7.16
CA GLN A 31 25.13 -9.17 8.13
C GLN A 31 26.49 -8.90 8.75
N GLN A 32 26.62 -9.11 10.06
CA GLN A 32 27.92 -9.16 10.72
C GLN A 32 28.63 -10.43 10.24
N ALA A 33 29.87 -10.28 9.79
CA ALA A 33 30.67 -11.38 9.25
C ALA A 33 30.98 -12.44 10.34
N GLU A 34 30.25 -13.53 10.35
CA GLU A 34 30.62 -14.76 11.07
C GLU A 34 31.45 -15.65 10.18
N LYS A 35 32.46 -16.29 10.83
CA LYS A 35 33.45 -17.16 10.23
C LYS A 35 32.78 -18.47 9.77
N PRO A 36 33.11 -19.03 8.60
CA PRO A 36 32.44 -20.21 8.07
C PRO A 36 32.70 -21.48 8.88
N PRO A 37 31.68 -22.30 9.14
CA PRO A 37 31.88 -23.69 9.56
C PRO A 37 32.10 -24.61 8.36
N THR A 38 32.90 -25.61 8.58
CA THR A 38 33.36 -26.69 7.69
C THR A 38 32.19 -27.55 7.18
N GLU A 39 32.29 -27.96 5.91
CA GLU A 39 31.39 -28.89 5.20
C GLU A 39 31.25 -30.25 5.94
N GLU A 40 30.01 -30.71 6.03
CA GLU A 40 29.67 -32.12 6.15
C GLU A 40 28.48 -32.46 5.26
N THR A 41 28.70 -33.41 4.37
CA THR A 41 27.80 -33.94 3.35
C THR A 41 26.72 -34.83 3.94
N ALA A 42 25.45 -34.63 3.56
CA ALA A 42 24.41 -35.65 3.69
C ALA A 42 23.29 -35.53 2.61
N ALA A 43 22.84 -36.68 2.21
CA ALA A 43 22.19 -37.11 1.01
C ALA A 43 20.73 -36.67 0.84
N GLU A 44 20.33 -36.69 -0.46
CA GLU A 44 18.97 -36.57 -0.99
C GLU A 44 17.92 -37.49 -0.36
N SER A 45 16.71 -36.97 -0.14
CA SER A 45 15.49 -37.76 -0.21
C SER A 45 14.29 -36.87 -0.64
N THR A 46 13.73 -37.20 -1.81
CA THR A 46 12.47 -36.65 -2.35
C THR A 46 11.27 -37.23 -1.62
N PRO A 47 10.18 -36.48 -1.42
CA PRO A 47 8.84 -37.04 -1.26
C PRO A 47 7.90 -36.69 -2.39
N ASN A 48 7.21 -37.71 -2.73
CA ASN A 48 6.16 -38.07 -3.65
C ASN A 48 4.94 -37.12 -3.63
N ALA A 49 4.42 -36.83 -4.84
CA ALA A 49 3.15 -36.14 -5.08
C ALA A 49 1.97 -37.07 -4.67
N ALA A 50 1.01 -36.52 -3.94
CA ALA A 50 -0.30 -37.10 -3.69
C ALA A 50 -1.40 -36.31 -4.41
N GLU A 51 -2.19 -37.03 -5.19
CA GLU A 51 -3.35 -36.55 -5.95
C GLU A 51 -4.46 -36.04 -5.03
N ALA A 52 -5.06 -34.90 -5.40
CA ALA A 52 -6.26 -34.35 -4.79
C ALA A 52 -7.49 -34.90 -5.52
N THR A 53 -8.40 -35.54 -4.79
CA THR A 53 -9.72 -35.99 -5.24
C THR A 53 -10.77 -34.89 -5.01
N GLU A 54 -11.50 -34.56 -6.07
CA GLU A 54 -12.65 -33.64 -6.05
C GLU A 54 -13.81 -34.21 -5.23
N THR A 55 -14.46 -33.37 -4.42
CA THR A 55 -15.83 -33.61 -3.94
C THR A 55 -16.69 -32.39 -4.14
N SER A 56 -17.61 -32.50 -5.08
CA SER A 56 -18.66 -31.53 -5.38
C SER A 56 -19.90 -31.80 -4.52
N GLY A 57 -20.43 -30.80 -3.82
CA GLY A 57 -21.76 -30.83 -3.19
C GLY A 57 -22.11 -29.46 -2.60
N PRO A 58 -23.35 -28.95 -2.82
CA PRO A 58 -23.72 -27.60 -2.38
C PRO A 58 -24.03 -27.57 -0.88
N LEU A 59 -23.47 -26.59 -0.17
CA LEU A 59 -23.75 -26.30 1.22
C LEU A 59 -25.06 -25.50 1.34
N GLN A 60 -25.99 -26.00 2.17
CA GLN A 60 -27.25 -25.36 2.49
C GLN A 60 -27.05 -24.33 3.60
N ALA A 61 -27.63 -23.13 3.40
CA ALA A 61 -27.66 -22.07 4.40
C ALA A 61 -28.66 -22.40 5.53
N GLN A 62 -28.22 -22.25 6.79
CA GLN A 62 -29.10 -22.25 7.95
C GLN A 62 -29.63 -20.86 8.24
N GLN A 63 -30.96 -20.76 8.38
CA GLN A 63 -31.66 -19.54 8.79
C GLN A 63 -31.50 -19.32 10.28
N TYR A 64 -31.08 -18.10 10.67
CA TYR A 64 -31.18 -17.63 12.05
C TYR A 64 -32.33 -16.63 12.15
N SER A 65 -33.25 -16.92 13.08
CA SER A 65 -34.38 -16.06 13.45
C SER A 65 -33.93 -14.96 14.40
N SER A 66 -34.37 -13.74 14.12
CA SER A 66 -34.25 -12.57 14.99
C SER A 66 -35.07 -12.70 16.26
N THR A 67 -34.49 -12.36 17.40
CA THR A 67 -35.25 -11.93 18.58
C THR A 67 -34.69 -10.60 19.06
N ASP A 68 -35.59 -9.60 19.04
CA ASP A 68 -35.42 -8.32 19.72
C ASP A 68 -35.21 -8.51 21.23
N ASP A 69 -34.32 -7.70 21.79
CA ASP A 69 -34.52 -7.20 23.14
C ASP A 69 -33.88 -5.82 23.34
N THR A 70 -34.77 -4.88 23.61
CA THR A 70 -34.49 -3.51 24.04
C THR A 70 -34.31 -3.48 25.56
N SER A 71 -33.24 -2.83 26.04
CA SER A 71 -33.30 -2.17 27.34
C SER A 71 -32.37 -0.97 27.44
N SER A 72 -32.98 0.16 27.63
CA SER A 72 -32.40 1.41 28.10
C SER A 72 -31.91 1.29 29.52
N ASP A 73 -30.81 1.89 29.90
CA ASP A 73 -30.73 2.57 31.20
C ASP A 73 -29.73 3.73 31.22
N THR A 74 -30.13 4.73 31.92
CA THR A 74 -29.59 6.05 32.17
C THR A 74 -28.82 6.11 33.48
N GLY A 75 -27.88 7.03 33.58
CA GLY A 75 -27.42 7.57 34.87
C GLY A 75 -25.92 7.37 35.08
N ASP A 76 -25.22 8.31 35.37
CA ASP A 76 -25.14 9.49 36.20
C ASP A 76 -23.67 9.66 36.66
N SER A 77 -23.30 10.86 36.84
CA SER A 77 -21.96 11.35 37.20
C SER A 77 -21.51 10.89 38.58
N ALA A 78 -20.25 10.55 38.72
CA ALA A 78 -19.55 10.70 40.00
C ALA A 78 -18.08 11.16 39.78
N ILE A 79 -17.80 12.35 40.23
CA ILE A 79 -16.47 12.87 40.53
C ILE A 79 -15.98 12.19 41.80
N GLY A 80 -14.79 11.62 41.79
CA GLY A 80 -14.19 11.20 43.05
C GLY A 80 -12.90 10.41 42.96
N SER A 81 -11.86 11.01 43.48
CA SER A 81 -10.69 10.45 44.15
C SER A 81 -9.53 9.93 43.30
N GLU A 82 -8.37 10.51 43.58
CA GLU A 82 -7.05 10.02 43.27
C GLU A 82 -6.94 8.52 43.56
N GLY A 83 -6.91 7.73 42.51
CA GLY A 83 -6.78 6.30 42.54
C GLY A 83 -5.73 5.84 41.57
N GLU A 84 -4.89 4.99 42.01
CA GLU A 84 -3.92 4.11 41.44
C GLU A 84 -3.97 4.02 39.90
N TYR A 85 -2.85 4.21 39.25
CA TYR A 85 -2.63 4.12 37.81
C TYR A 85 -3.06 2.75 37.28
N ASP A 86 -4.24 2.68 36.69
CA ASP A 86 -4.76 1.48 36.01
C ASP A 86 -4.56 1.60 34.50
N PRO A 87 -3.68 0.78 33.90
CA PRO A 87 -3.45 0.78 32.45
C PRO A 87 -4.71 0.50 31.62
N SER A 88 -5.73 -0.14 32.17
CA SER A 88 -6.99 -0.46 31.48
C SER A 88 -7.84 0.79 31.18
N ASN A 89 -7.73 1.84 31.98
CA ASN A 89 -8.43 3.10 31.76
C ASN A 89 -7.83 3.92 30.60
N TYR A 90 -6.55 3.73 30.31
CA TYR A 90 -5.89 4.41 29.19
C TYR A 90 -6.34 3.86 27.83
N THR A 91 -6.50 2.55 27.74
CA THR A 91 -7.00 1.87 26.54
C THR A 91 -8.46 2.23 26.22
N ALA A 92 -9.31 2.37 27.21
CA ALA A 92 -10.70 2.77 27.01
C ALA A 92 -10.84 4.23 26.55
N SER A 93 -10.03 5.15 27.09
CA SER A 93 -10.03 6.57 26.69
C SER A 93 -9.46 6.79 25.29
N LEU A 94 -8.37 6.09 24.93
CA LEU A 94 -7.80 6.09 23.58
C LEU A 94 -8.77 5.50 22.56
N THR A 95 -9.48 4.43 22.90
CA THR A 95 -10.45 3.80 22.01
C THR A 95 -11.60 4.75 21.66
N SER A 96 -12.12 5.54 22.59
CA SER A 96 -13.22 6.47 22.32
C SER A 96 -12.79 7.65 21.42
N SER A 97 -11.57 8.14 21.55
CA SER A 97 -11.03 9.22 20.69
C SER A 97 -10.67 8.72 19.28
N ILE A 98 -10.15 7.51 19.15
CA ILE A 98 -9.76 6.89 17.88
C ILE A 98 -10.99 6.52 17.05
N THR A 99 -12.08 6.08 17.67
CA THR A 99 -13.33 5.70 17.00
C THR A 99 -14.30 6.87 16.76
N SER A 100 -13.95 8.08 17.18
CA SER A 100 -14.77 9.29 16.97
C SER A 100 -14.61 9.81 15.54
N TYR A 101 -15.00 9.02 14.55
CA TYR A 101 -14.85 9.30 13.14
C TYR A 101 -15.45 10.63 12.69
N ARG A 102 -14.82 11.27 11.71
CA ARG A 102 -15.31 12.47 11.05
C ARG A 102 -16.05 12.12 9.78
N PHE A 103 -17.17 12.80 9.51
CA PHE A 103 -17.93 12.64 8.27
C PHE A 103 -17.85 13.92 7.44
N GLN A 104 -17.43 13.80 6.19
CA GLN A 104 -17.32 14.90 5.24
C GLN A 104 -17.60 14.38 3.82
N HIS A 105 -18.31 15.17 3.00
CA HIS A 105 -18.68 14.78 1.62
C HIS A 105 -19.41 13.41 1.55
N GLY A 106 -20.20 13.07 2.59
CA GLY A 106 -20.87 11.77 2.69
C GLY A 106 -19.99 10.56 3.00
N ARG A 107 -18.69 10.77 3.24
CA ARG A 107 -17.70 9.73 3.51
C ARG A 107 -17.20 9.80 4.95
N ARG A 108 -16.72 8.66 5.49
CA ARG A 108 -16.11 8.55 6.82
C ARG A 108 -14.59 8.67 6.73
N TYR A 109 -14.01 9.47 7.64
CA TYR A 109 -12.55 9.68 7.74
C TYR A 109 -12.06 9.31 9.13
N HIS A 110 -10.76 8.98 9.27
CA HIS A 110 -10.15 8.68 10.55
C HIS A 110 -10.20 9.90 11.50
N ALA A 111 -10.12 9.63 12.81
CA ALA A 111 -10.14 10.66 13.85
C ALA A 111 -8.77 10.88 14.48
N TYR A 112 -7.92 9.85 14.52
CA TYR A 112 -6.59 9.93 15.11
C TYR A 112 -5.69 10.79 14.23
N GLN A 113 -5.10 11.87 14.80
CA GLN A 113 -4.30 12.85 14.07
C GLN A 113 -5.02 13.47 12.85
N ASP A 114 -6.23 14.01 13.09
CA ASP A 114 -7.06 14.66 12.08
C ASP A 114 -6.25 15.64 11.20
N GLY A 115 -6.41 15.51 9.86
CA GLY A 115 -5.69 16.30 8.87
C GLY A 115 -4.39 15.69 8.34
N ARG A 116 -3.95 14.53 8.88
CA ARG A 116 -2.80 13.77 8.36
C ARG A 116 -3.14 12.86 7.18
N TYR A 117 -4.39 12.44 7.08
CA TYR A 117 -4.85 11.48 6.10
C TYR A 117 -6.13 11.99 5.45
N ASP A 118 -6.06 12.33 4.18
CA ASP A 118 -7.16 13.00 3.45
C ASP A 118 -8.09 12.05 2.70
N LEU A 119 -7.87 10.72 2.82
CA LEU A 119 -8.72 9.72 2.19
C LEU A 119 -9.73 9.14 3.19
N PRO A 120 -10.90 8.66 2.71
CA PRO A 120 -11.88 8.01 3.57
C PRO A 120 -11.39 6.66 4.12
N ASN A 121 -12.05 6.17 5.16
CA ASN A 121 -11.81 4.83 5.74
C ASN A 121 -13.11 4.03 5.95
N ASP A 122 -14.17 4.39 5.19
CA ASP A 122 -15.44 3.69 5.23
C ASP A 122 -15.41 2.33 4.50
N GLU A 123 -16.50 1.61 4.56
CA GLU A 123 -16.63 0.27 3.99
C GLU A 123 -16.36 0.26 2.48
N GLN A 124 -16.81 1.30 1.76
CA GLN A 124 -16.55 1.42 0.32
C GLN A 124 -15.04 1.56 0.03
N GLU A 125 -14.31 2.32 0.84
CA GLU A 125 -12.86 2.46 0.68
C GLU A 125 -12.13 1.16 1.05
N GLN A 126 -12.59 0.45 2.08
CA GLN A 126 -12.04 -0.85 2.46
C GLN A 126 -12.22 -1.87 1.33
N GLU A 127 -13.40 -1.99 0.75
CA GLU A 127 -13.66 -2.85 -0.41
C GLU A 127 -12.78 -2.47 -1.62
N ARG A 128 -12.58 -1.17 -1.86
CA ARG A 128 -11.66 -0.69 -2.90
C ARG A 128 -10.22 -1.13 -2.66
N MET A 129 -9.73 -0.99 -1.41
CA MET A 129 -8.37 -1.42 -1.04
C MET A 129 -8.17 -2.92 -1.22
N ASP A 130 -9.17 -3.72 -0.88
CA ASP A 130 -9.10 -5.18 -1.03
C ASP A 130 -9.12 -5.60 -2.50
N LEU A 131 -9.92 -4.93 -3.35
CA LEU A 131 -9.89 -5.13 -4.81
C LEU A 131 -8.53 -4.76 -5.40
N GLN A 132 -7.94 -3.66 -4.94
CA GLN A 132 -6.60 -3.24 -5.38
C GLN A 132 -5.53 -4.23 -4.93
N TYR A 133 -5.61 -4.73 -3.69
CA TYR A 133 -4.73 -5.79 -3.21
C TYR A 133 -4.78 -7.03 -4.11
N HIS A 134 -5.98 -7.47 -4.45
CA HIS A 134 -6.14 -8.62 -5.33
C HIS A 134 -5.51 -8.37 -6.73
N ALA A 135 -5.70 -7.18 -7.30
CA ALA A 135 -5.06 -6.80 -8.56
C ALA A 135 -3.53 -6.87 -8.47
N LEU A 136 -2.94 -6.39 -7.37
CA LEU A 136 -1.49 -6.43 -7.15
C LEU A 136 -0.99 -7.88 -6.99
N ARG A 137 -1.71 -8.73 -6.23
CA ARG A 137 -1.38 -10.16 -6.08
C ARG A 137 -1.35 -10.87 -7.43
N LEU A 138 -2.33 -10.62 -8.30
CA LEU A 138 -2.34 -11.14 -9.67
C LEU A 138 -1.11 -10.66 -10.46
N ALA A 139 -0.81 -9.36 -10.41
CA ALA A 139 0.36 -8.80 -11.10
C ALA A 139 1.69 -9.41 -10.64
N TYR A 140 1.77 -9.80 -9.37
CA TYR A 140 2.94 -10.47 -8.79
C TYR A 140 2.99 -11.98 -9.05
N GLY A 141 2.03 -12.54 -9.80
CA GLY A 141 1.92 -13.99 -10.00
C GLY A 141 1.63 -14.72 -8.70
N ASP A 142 0.74 -14.14 -7.90
CA ASP A 142 0.28 -14.62 -6.59
C ASP A 142 1.36 -14.64 -5.48
N LYS A 143 2.45 -13.91 -5.66
CA LYS A 143 3.46 -13.76 -4.61
C LYS A 143 3.02 -12.72 -3.58
N LEU A 144 3.20 -13.05 -2.32
CA LEU A 144 2.92 -12.17 -1.20
C LEU A 144 4.02 -11.10 -1.03
N LEU A 145 5.28 -11.51 -1.23
CA LEU A 145 6.48 -10.69 -1.09
C LEU A 145 7.61 -11.22 -2.00
N PHE A 146 8.64 -10.40 -2.17
CA PHE A 146 9.83 -10.72 -2.97
C PHE A 146 11.10 -10.75 -2.14
N ALA A 147 11.08 -10.19 -0.93
CA ALA A 147 12.20 -10.23 0.01
C ALA A 147 12.47 -11.69 0.41
N PRO A 148 13.72 -12.19 0.29
CA PRO A 148 14.06 -13.57 0.60
C PRO A 148 14.25 -13.76 2.11
N ILE A 149 13.17 -13.65 2.89
CA ILE A 149 13.15 -13.79 4.34
C ILE A 149 13.27 -15.26 4.82
N GLY A 150 13.33 -16.20 3.88
CA GLY A 150 13.33 -17.65 4.18
C GLY A 150 11.95 -18.20 4.56
N ASP A 151 11.90 -19.49 4.88
CA ASP A 151 10.63 -20.18 5.14
C ASP A 151 10.15 -20.06 6.58
N ASN A 152 10.99 -19.59 7.50
CA ASN A 152 10.69 -19.55 8.94
C ASN A 152 11.03 -18.17 9.53
N PRO A 153 10.43 -17.08 9.07
CA PRO A 153 10.54 -15.78 9.76
C PRO A 153 9.91 -15.90 11.15
N THR A 154 10.37 -15.07 12.08
CA THR A 154 9.87 -15.06 13.46
C THR A 154 9.02 -13.85 13.78
N ALA A 155 9.31 -12.70 13.14
CA ALA A 155 8.58 -11.46 13.36
C ALA A 155 8.54 -10.62 12.07
N VAL A 156 7.35 -10.14 11.71
CA VAL A 156 7.09 -9.30 10.54
C VAL A 156 6.28 -8.09 10.97
N LEU A 157 6.67 -6.92 10.47
CA LEU A 157 5.96 -5.66 10.68
C LEU A 157 5.41 -5.16 9.35
N ASP A 158 4.10 -4.91 9.30
CA ASP A 158 3.39 -4.33 8.17
C ASP A 158 2.94 -2.91 8.51
N ILE A 159 3.59 -1.91 7.93
CA ILE A 159 3.33 -0.49 8.17
C ILE A 159 2.31 0.04 7.16
N GLY A 160 1.25 0.72 7.67
CA GLY A 160 0.13 1.16 6.83
C GLY A 160 -0.70 -0.03 6.37
N THR A 161 -1.03 -0.92 7.30
CA THR A 161 -1.68 -2.22 7.00
C THR A 161 -3.07 -2.09 6.36
N GLY A 162 -3.74 -0.93 6.46
CA GLY A 162 -5.07 -0.65 5.92
C GLY A 162 -6.11 -1.61 6.47
N THR A 163 -6.76 -2.38 5.60
CA THR A 163 -7.73 -3.44 6.00
C THR A 163 -7.09 -4.61 6.74
N GLY A 164 -5.75 -4.71 6.72
CA GLY A 164 -5.01 -5.83 7.30
C GLY A 164 -4.93 -7.08 6.42
N ILE A 165 -5.46 -7.03 5.20
CA ILE A 165 -5.54 -8.20 4.30
C ILE A 165 -4.16 -8.80 4.00
N TRP A 166 -3.13 -7.97 3.77
CA TRP A 166 -1.77 -8.48 3.56
C TRP A 166 -1.20 -9.14 4.82
N ALA A 167 -1.39 -8.53 5.99
CA ALA A 167 -0.90 -9.08 7.25
C ALA A 167 -1.61 -10.41 7.61
N ILE A 168 -2.89 -10.56 7.26
CA ILE A 168 -3.65 -11.81 7.41
C ILE A 168 -3.06 -12.88 6.50
N ASP A 169 -2.87 -12.61 5.20
CA ASP A 169 -2.24 -13.53 4.26
C ASP A 169 -0.81 -13.91 4.69
N ALA A 170 -0.05 -12.96 5.24
CA ALA A 170 1.28 -13.22 5.80
C ALA A 170 1.21 -14.15 7.03
N GLY A 171 0.21 -13.95 7.89
CA GLY A 171 -0.03 -14.81 9.05
C GLY A 171 -0.37 -16.25 8.67
N GLU A 172 -1.14 -16.43 7.60
CA GLU A 172 -1.46 -17.76 7.05
C GLU A 172 -0.24 -18.41 6.38
N ALA A 173 0.54 -17.62 5.63
CA ALA A 173 1.76 -18.09 4.95
C ALA A 173 2.89 -18.46 5.94
N TYR A 174 2.98 -17.77 7.06
CA TYR A 174 4.03 -17.93 8.08
C TYR A 174 3.43 -18.15 9.48
N PRO A 175 2.84 -19.31 9.75
CA PRO A 175 2.06 -19.55 10.99
C PRO A 175 2.89 -19.47 12.27
N GLU A 176 4.23 -19.63 12.20
CA GLU A 176 5.14 -19.53 13.33
C GLU A 176 5.66 -18.09 13.55
N ALA A 177 5.42 -17.17 12.58
CA ALA A 177 5.85 -15.79 12.69
C ALA A 177 4.81 -14.95 13.45
N GLN A 178 5.25 -14.02 14.27
CA GLN A 178 4.41 -12.95 14.79
C GLN A 178 4.28 -11.86 13.72
N ILE A 179 3.08 -11.59 13.27
CA ILE A 179 2.78 -10.53 12.32
C ILE A 179 2.13 -9.36 13.07
N ILE A 180 2.73 -8.19 12.96
CA ILE A 180 2.17 -6.95 13.53
C ILE A 180 1.84 -6.02 12.38
N GLY A 181 0.56 -5.63 12.23
CA GLY A 181 0.12 -4.59 11.31
C GLY A 181 -0.16 -3.29 12.07
N THR A 182 0.36 -2.16 11.57
CA THR A 182 0.07 -0.84 12.15
C THR A 182 -0.63 0.07 11.15
N ASP A 183 -1.57 0.88 11.62
CA ASP A 183 -2.29 1.88 10.82
C ASP A 183 -2.81 3.01 11.71
N LEU A 184 -3.11 4.17 11.13
CA LEU A 184 -3.80 5.26 11.82
C LEU A 184 -5.28 4.97 12.07
N SER A 185 -5.87 4.06 11.29
CA SER A 185 -7.30 3.70 11.29
C SER A 185 -7.53 2.30 11.85
N PRO A 186 -8.32 2.13 12.91
CA PRO A 186 -8.69 0.81 13.45
C PRO A 186 -9.82 0.17 12.63
N ILE A 187 -9.56 -0.12 11.35
CA ILE A 187 -10.54 -0.68 10.39
C ILE A 187 -10.37 -2.18 10.13
N GLN A 188 -9.39 -2.81 10.79
CA GLN A 188 -9.05 -4.20 10.60
C GLN A 188 -10.14 -5.11 11.20
N PRO A 189 -10.33 -6.33 10.64
CA PRO A 189 -11.35 -7.24 11.14
C PRO A 189 -11.02 -7.75 12.56
N PRO A 190 -12.03 -8.02 13.41
CA PRO A 190 -11.81 -8.50 14.79
C PRO A 190 -11.37 -9.97 14.85
N TRP A 191 -11.56 -10.73 13.77
CA TRP A 191 -11.19 -12.15 13.69
C TRP A 191 -10.06 -12.32 12.69
N VAL A 192 -8.89 -12.70 13.20
CA VAL A 192 -7.65 -12.86 12.46
C VAL A 192 -6.91 -14.12 12.90
N PRO A 193 -5.94 -14.61 12.14
CA PRO A 193 -5.05 -15.69 12.58
C PRO A 193 -4.43 -15.38 13.95
N PRO A 194 -4.22 -16.37 14.82
CA PRO A 194 -3.75 -16.15 16.19
C PRO A 194 -2.35 -15.53 16.29
N ASN A 195 -1.58 -15.56 15.22
CA ASN A 195 -0.26 -14.97 15.12
C ASN A 195 -0.26 -13.57 14.50
N VAL A 196 -1.45 -13.00 14.17
CA VAL A 196 -1.61 -11.65 13.63
C VAL A 196 -2.16 -10.72 14.70
N LYS A 197 -1.59 -9.52 14.80
CA LYS A 197 -2.04 -8.47 15.72
C LYS A 197 -2.05 -7.13 15.01
N PHE A 198 -3.06 -6.29 15.28
CA PHE A 198 -3.13 -4.93 14.79
C PHE A 198 -2.96 -3.92 15.92
N GLU A 199 -2.22 -2.83 15.63
CA GLU A 199 -1.99 -1.72 16.54
C GLU A 199 -2.27 -0.39 15.82
N VAL A 200 -2.87 0.57 16.53
CA VAL A 200 -3.04 1.92 16.00
C VAL A 200 -1.76 2.71 16.30
N ASP A 201 -1.03 3.07 15.25
CA ASP A 201 0.24 3.79 15.39
C ASP A 201 0.49 4.69 14.16
N ASP A 202 1.32 5.72 14.34
CA ASP A 202 1.78 6.63 13.30
C ASP A 202 3.20 6.27 12.88
N ALA A 203 3.35 5.81 11.64
CA ALA A 203 4.63 5.40 11.06
C ALA A 203 5.72 6.48 11.08
N GLU A 204 5.33 7.76 11.17
CA GLU A 204 6.26 8.90 11.22
C GLU A 204 6.70 9.26 12.64
N MET A 205 6.06 8.71 13.67
CA MET A 205 6.51 8.87 15.04
C MET A 205 7.70 7.95 15.36
N GLU A 206 8.28 8.07 16.55
CA GLU A 206 9.33 7.14 16.99
C GLU A 206 8.72 5.77 17.28
N TRP A 207 9.23 4.72 16.62
CA TRP A 207 8.74 3.37 16.84
C TRP A 207 9.16 2.83 18.19
N THR A 208 8.21 2.24 18.90
CA THR A 208 8.42 1.70 20.25
C THR A 208 8.78 0.21 20.27
N PHE A 209 8.93 -0.41 19.11
CA PHE A 209 9.30 -1.82 18.96
C PHE A 209 10.74 -2.08 19.44
N PRO A 210 11.09 -3.33 19.80
CA PRO A 210 12.47 -3.67 20.10
C PRO A 210 13.39 -3.46 18.88
N GLU A 211 14.63 -3.01 19.15
CA GLU A 211 15.67 -2.95 18.11
C GLU A 211 16.10 -4.36 17.70
N ASN A 212 16.53 -4.55 16.44
CA ASN A 212 17.00 -5.81 15.89
C ASN A 212 15.99 -6.97 16.07
N HIS A 213 14.74 -6.72 15.84
CA HIS A 213 13.65 -7.65 16.15
C HIS A 213 13.04 -8.29 14.90
N PHE A 214 12.71 -7.52 13.87
CA PHE A 214 11.94 -7.99 12.73
C PHE A 214 12.80 -8.67 11.66
N ASP A 215 12.25 -9.70 11.02
CA ASP A 215 12.78 -10.34 9.81
C ASP A 215 12.46 -9.53 8.57
N LEU A 216 11.27 -8.91 8.58
CA LEU A 216 10.74 -8.10 7.50
C LEU A 216 10.00 -6.89 8.08
N VAL A 217 10.28 -5.73 7.51
CA VAL A 217 9.40 -4.56 7.54
C VAL A 217 8.80 -4.43 6.14
N HIS A 218 7.48 -4.53 6.04
CA HIS A 218 6.72 -4.40 4.80
C HIS A 218 5.89 -3.13 4.82
N THR A 219 5.70 -2.53 3.65
CA THR A 219 4.76 -1.43 3.45
C THR A 219 4.27 -1.43 2.00
N ARG A 220 3.03 -0.94 1.78
CA ARG A 220 2.42 -0.88 0.47
C ARG A 220 1.58 0.38 0.29
N ILE A 221 1.84 1.10 -0.84
CA ILE A 221 1.10 2.31 -1.26
C ILE A 221 1.09 3.37 -0.15
N MET A 222 2.27 3.65 0.39
CA MET A 222 2.48 4.68 1.42
C MET A 222 2.97 6.02 0.84
N ASN A 223 3.10 6.12 -0.48
CA ASN A 223 3.63 7.31 -1.16
C ASN A 223 2.85 8.60 -0.86
N ALA A 224 1.52 8.53 -0.67
CA ALA A 224 0.68 9.68 -0.29
C ALA A 224 0.63 9.93 1.23
N PHE A 225 1.34 9.16 2.06
CA PHE A 225 1.14 9.15 3.51
C PHE A 225 2.42 9.34 4.33
N LEU A 226 3.58 9.00 3.77
CA LEU A 226 4.88 9.22 4.39
C LEU A 226 5.53 10.50 3.85
N GLN A 227 5.71 11.50 4.72
CA GLN A 227 6.42 12.73 4.39
C GLN A 227 7.93 12.53 4.47
N ASN A 228 8.39 11.69 5.39
CA ASN A 228 9.82 11.49 5.66
C ASN A 228 10.26 10.04 5.44
N TRP A 229 10.45 9.67 4.17
CA TRP A 229 10.96 8.36 3.77
C TRP A 229 12.35 8.05 4.33
N GLU A 230 13.23 9.05 4.50
CA GLU A 230 14.55 8.84 5.09
C GLU A 230 14.42 8.33 6.52
N ARG A 231 13.60 9.00 7.34
CA ARG A 231 13.34 8.55 8.71
C ARG A 231 12.65 7.18 8.77
N PHE A 232 11.72 6.91 7.86
CA PHE A 232 11.07 5.60 7.75
C PHE A 232 12.11 4.48 7.55
N PHE A 233 13.07 4.68 6.63
CA PHE A 233 14.12 3.70 6.42
C PHE A 233 15.15 3.64 7.55
N GLU A 234 15.46 4.75 8.22
CA GLU A 234 16.30 4.76 9.43
C GLU A 234 15.65 3.94 10.55
N GLN A 235 14.34 4.12 10.78
CA GLN A 235 13.59 3.34 11.76
C GLN A 235 13.50 1.86 11.36
N SER A 236 13.19 1.56 10.11
CA SER A 236 13.18 0.20 9.58
C SER A 236 14.54 -0.50 9.81
N PHE A 237 15.64 0.20 9.51
CA PHE A 237 16.99 -0.33 9.71
C PHE A 237 17.29 -0.62 11.18
N LYS A 238 16.89 0.27 12.08
CA LYS A 238 17.08 0.13 13.54
C LYS A 238 16.33 -1.09 14.12
N HIS A 239 15.12 -1.34 13.63
CA HIS A 239 14.24 -2.36 14.19
C HIS A 239 14.33 -3.72 13.48
N LEU A 240 14.92 -3.77 12.28
CA LEU A 240 15.24 -5.01 11.60
C LEU A 240 16.45 -5.71 12.26
N ARG A 241 16.40 -7.02 12.36
CA ARG A 241 17.56 -7.83 12.78
C ARG A 241 18.66 -7.79 11.71
N PRO A 242 19.93 -8.05 12.06
CA PRO A 242 20.98 -8.24 11.06
C PRO A 242 20.60 -9.34 10.06
N GLY A 243 20.62 -9.01 8.75
CA GLY A 243 20.11 -9.88 7.67
C GLY A 243 18.62 -9.80 7.41
N GLY A 244 17.88 -8.97 8.15
CA GLY A 244 16.46 -8.67 7.88
C GLY A 244 16.27 -7.81 6.62
N TRP A 245 15.05 -7.73 6.15
CA TRP A 245 14.67 -7.08 4.90
C TRP A 245 13.63 -5.97 5.12
N VAL A 246 13.71 -4.92 4.31
CA VAL A 246 12.60 -4.00 4.09
C VAL A 246 12.07 -4.17 2.67
N GLU A 247 10.75 -4.25 2.51
CA GLU A 247 10.08 -4.31 1.21
C GLU A 247 9.01 -3.22 1.11
N CYS A 248 9.11 -2.39 0.06
CA CYS A 248 8.13 -1.36 -0.25
C CYS A 248 7.50 -1.66 -1.60
N GLN A 249 6.16 -1.72 -1.65
CA GLN A 249 5.36 -1.98 -2.85
C GLN A 249 4.59 -0.70 -3.20
N GLU A 250 5.17 0.18 -4.04
CA GLU A 250 4.66 1.52 -4.27
C GLU A 250 4.07 1.69 -5.67
N LEU A 251 2.77 2.03 -5.73
CA LEU A 251 2.07 2.34 -6.97
C LEU A 251 2.22 3.83 -7.30
N SER A 252 2.86 4.15 -8.41
CA SER A 252 2.99 5.55 -8.85
C SER A 252 1.79 6.01 -9.66
N VAL A 253 1.19 7.14 -9.29
CA VAL A 253 0.04 7.76 -10.00
C VAL A 253 0.51 8.53 -11.25
N ASP A 254 1.67 8.19 -11.80
CA ASP A 254 2.19 8.67 -13.07
C ASP A 254 1.72 7.76 -14.23
N VAL A 255 0.49 7.96 -14.68
CA VAL A 255 -0.15 7.10 -15.68
C VAL A 255 0.63 7.05 -17.00
N LYS A 256 0.82 5.86 -17.53
CA LYS A 256 1.56 5.57 -18.77
C LYS A 256 0.69 4.83 -19.80
N SER A 257 1.17 4.85 -21.05
CA SER A 257 0.65 4.06 -22.17
C SER A 257 1.82 3.70 -23.08
N ASP A 258 1.88 2.47 -23.56
CA ASP A 258 2.97 2.02 -24.43
C ASP A 258 2.67 2.25 -25.93
N ASP A 259 1.42 2.51 -26.30
CA ASP A 259 0.95 2.64 -27.68
C ASP A 259 0.42 4.04 -28.04
N ASN A 260 0.66 5.01 -27.16
CA ASN A 260 0.20 6.40 -27.28
C ASN A 260 -1.33 6.54 -27.36
N SER A 261 -2.09 5.56 -26.87
CA SER A 261 -3.55 5.63 -26.80
C SER A 261 -4.08 6.55 -25.71
N LEU A 262 -3.22 6.94 -24.74
CA LEU A 262 -3.56 7.90 -23.67
C LEU A 262 -3.36 9.33 -24.19
N PRO A 263 -4.44 10.12 -24.36
CA PRO A 263 -4.32 11.49 -24.87
C PRO A 263 -3.50 12.40 -23.96
N GLU A 264 -2.74 13.33 -24.53
CA GLU A 264 -1.94 14.30 -23.75
C GLU A 264 -2.83 15.26 -22.95
N ASP A 265 -3.99 15.64 -23.49
CA ASP A 265 -4.99 16.51 -22.87
C ASP A 265 -6.18 15.73 -22.29
N GLY A 266 -6.04 14.38 -22.14
CA GLY A 266 -7.08 13.49 -21.63
C GLY A 266 -7.42 13.73 -20.14
N TYR A 267 -8.62 13.34 -19.73
CA TYR A 267 -9.09 13.51 -18.36
C TYR A 267 -8.31 12.61 -17.37
N ILE A 268 -7.91 11.41 -17.76
CA ILE A 268 -7.10 10.51 -16.94
C ILE A 268 -5.75 11.16 -16.60
N ARG A 269 -5.04 11.67 -17.64
CA ARG A 269 -3.76 12.34 -17.44
C ARG A 269 -3.89 13.57 -16.55
N ASN A 270 -4.90 14.41 -16.82
CA ASN A 270 -5.13 15.60 -16.03
C ASN A 270 -5.53 15.28 -14.59
N TRP A 271 -6.24 14.17 -14.35
CA TRP A 271 -6.53 13.68 -13.03
C TRP A 271 -5.24 13.34 -12.28
N CYS A 272 -4.33 12.57 -12.88
CA CYS A 272 -3.05 12.22 -12.25
C CYS A 272 -2.19 13.46 -11.96
N LEU A 273 -2.17 14.44 -12.86
CA LEU A 273 -1.42 15.68 -12.64
C LEU A 273 -1.98 16.51 -11.47
N ASN A 274 -3.30 16.61 -11.38
CA ASN A 274 -3.94 17.30 -10.27
C ASN A 274 -3.78 16.55 -8.94
N GLU A 275 -3.81 15.21 -8.94
CA GLU A 275 -3.48 14.41 -7.75
C GLU A 275 -2.07 14.77 -7.25
N GLU A 276 -1.07 14.68 -8.10
CA GLU A 276 0.30 15.01 -7.74
C GLU A 276 0.44 16.46 -7.27
N GLU A 277 -0.26 17.42 -7.91
CA GLU A 277 -0.26 18.82 -7.47
C GLU A 277 -0.90 18.99 -6.08
N ALA A 278 -2.03 18.33 -5.81
CA ALA A 278 -2.71 18.40 -4.54
C ALA A 278 -1.83 17.91 -3.38
N TRP A 279 -1.25 16.72 -3.55
CA TRP A 279 -0.39 16.11 -2.53
C TRP A 279 0.92 16.87 -2.33
N LYS A 280 1.51 17.42 -3.39
CA LYS A 280 2.71 18.28 -3.29
C LYS A 280 2.50 19.54 -2.45
N LYS A 281 1.29 20.11 -2.43
CA LYS A 281 1.00 21.29 -1.59
C LYS A 281 1.13 21.03 -0.09
N ILE A 282 1.03 19.78 0.33
CA ILE A 282 1.20 19.37 1.73
C ILE A 282 2.50 18.59 1.95
N GLY A 283 3.42 18.61 0.99
CA GLY A 283 4.75 18.01 1.11
C GLY A 283 4.80 16.50 0.84
N LEU A 284 3.73 15.92 0.27
CA LEU A 284 3.63 14.52 -0.13
C LEU A 284 3.75 14.37 -1.65
N SER A 285 3.92 13.14 -2.14
CA SER A 285 3.93 12.84 -3.56
C SER A 285 3.27 11.49 -3.81
N VAL A 286 2.42 11.43 -4.82
CA VAL A 286 1.84 10.18 -5.32
C VAL A 286 2.66 9.60 -6.49
N VAL A 287 3.76 10.26 -6.83
CA VAL A 287 4.69 9.83 -7.89
C VAL A 287 6.05 9.56 -7.26
N LEU A 288 6.35 8.29 -7.05
CA LEU A 288 7.66 7.81 -6.58
C LEU A 288 8.32 6.93 -7.62
N THR A 289 9.65 6.92 -7.59
CA THR A 289 10.47 6.05 -8.42
C THR A 289 11.27 5.07 -7.55
N GLY A 290 11.56 3.88 -8.07
CA GLY A 290 12.40 2.92 -7.37
C GLY A 290 13.79 3.45 -7.05
N GLU A 291 14.34 4.35 -7.89
CA GLU A 291 15.63 4.97 -7.64
C GLU A 291 15.60 5.96 -6.45
N GLN A 292 14.48 6.64 -6.20
CA GLN A 292 14.31 7.45 -5.00
C GLN A 292 14.28 6.56 -3.75
N LEU A 293 13.46 5.49 -3.77
CA LEU A 293 13.40 4.52 -2.67
C LEU A 293 14.78 3.89 -2.42
N ARG A 294 15.47 3.45 -3.48
CA ARG A 294 16.84 2.92 -3.38
C ARG A 294 17.78 3.91 -2.68
N SER A 295 17.77 5.17 -3.10
CA SER A 295 18.64 6.20 -2.54
C SER A 295 18.43 6.38 -1.04
N TRP A 296 17.19 6.38 -0.57
CA TRP A 296 16.87 6.48 0.85
C TRP A 296 17.23 5.23 1.64
N MET A 297 16.99 4.02 1.07
CA MET A 297 17.41 2.76 1.66
C MET A 297 18.93 2.67 1.84
N GLU A 298 19.70 2.99 0.78
CA GLU A 298 21.17 2.99 0.84
C GLU A 298 21.69 4.02 1.83
N LYS A 299 21.07 5.19 1.93
CA LYS A 299 21.42 6.23 2.90
C LYS A 299 21.18 5.76 4.33
N ALA A 300 20.14 4.99 4.60
CA ALA A 300 19.86 4.39 5.91
C ALA A 300 20.80 3.23 6.26
N GLY A 301 21.59 2.72 5.30
CA GLY A 301 22.56 1.66 5.49
C GLY A 301 22.18 0.30 4.92
N PHE A 302 21.04 0.18 4.23
CA PHE A 302 20.68 -1.06 3.56
C PHE A 302 21.61 -1.38 2.40
N VAL A 303 21.83 -2.68 2.18
CA VAL A 303 22.64 -3.22 1.07
C VAL A 303 21.80 -4.18 0.25
N ASN A 304 22.30 -4.56 -0.93
CA ASN A 304 21.60 -5.48 -1.86
C ASN A 304 20.20 -5.00 -2.28
N VAL A 305 20.03 -3.69 -2.42
CA VAL A 305 18.76 -3.09 -2.85
C VAL A 305 18.41 -3.56 -4.26
N THR A 306 17.24 -4.17 -4.41
CA THR A 306 16.71 -4.67 -5.67
C THR A 306 15.44 -3.92 -6.03
N ILE A 307 15.34 -3.45 -7.27
CA ILE A 307 14.15 -2.81 -7.81
C ILE A 307 13.48 -3.79 -8.77
N ARG A 308 12.16 -3.95 -8.63
CA ARG A 308 11.32 -4.72 -9.55
C ARG A 308 10.22 -3.80 -10.08
N ASN A 309 10.04 -3.77 -11.40
CA ASN A 309 9.05 -2.91 -12.03
C ASN A 309 7.91 -3.77 -12.58
N PHE A 310 6.68 -3.39 -12.26
CA PHE A 310 5.48 -3.99 -12.79
C PHE A 310 4.63 -2.92 -13.48
N LYS A 311 3.77 -3.36 -14.40
CA LYS A 311 2.76 -2.52 -15.02
C LYS A 311 1.40 -3.00 -14.52
N ILE A 312 0.65 -2.11 -13.89
CA ILE A 312 -0.70 -2.40 -13.42
C ILE A 312 -1.70 -1.80 -14.40
N PRO A 313 -2.23 -2.60 -15.35
CA PRO A 313 -3.16 -2.10 -16.35
C PRO A 313 -4.44 -1.56 -15.69
N ILE A 314 -5.04 -0.56 -16.30
CA ILE A 314 -6.39 -0.07 -15.93
C ILE A 314 -7.33 -0.43 -17.07
N GLY A 315 -8.09 -1.51 -16.88
CA GLY A 315 -8.99 -2.06 -17.90
C GLY A 315 -8.51 -3.36 -18.54
N GLN A 316 -9.43 -4.04 -19.23
CA GLN A 316 -9.24 -5.37 -19.83
C GLN A 316 -8.59 -5.32 -21.22
N TRP A 317 -7.74 -4.36 -21.49
CA TRP A 317 -7.11 -4.17 -22.80
C TRP A 317 -5.89 -5.08 -23.07
N PRO A 318 -5.13 -5.60 -22.07
CA PRO A 318 -3.96 -6.43 -22.35
C PRO A 318 -4.33 -7.74 -23.06
N ALA A 319 -3.44 -8.19 -23.95
CA ALA A 319 -3.56 -9.48 -24.60
C ALA A 319 -3.28 -10.66 -23.64
N ASP A 320 -2.34 -10.45 -22.72
CA ASP A 320 -2.01 -11.43 -21.68
C ASP A 320 -3.22 -11.63 -20.73
N PRO A 321 -3.64 -12.88 -20.49
CA PRO A 321 -4.83 -13.17 -19.66
C PRO A 321 -4.68 -12.69 -18.21
N LEU A 322 -3.50 -12.84 -17.60
CA LEU A 322 -3.25 -12.45 -16.22
C LEU A 322 -3.28 -10.93 -16.08
N LEU A 323 -2.60 -10.20 -16.97
CA LEU A 323 -2.64 -8.73 -16.99
C LEU A 323 -4.03 -8.19 -17.33
N ARG A 324 -4.83 -8.93 -18.13
CA ARG A 324 -6.22 -8.56 -18.41
C ARG A 324 -7.10 -8.67 -17.16
N GLU A 325 -6.92 -9.73 -16.39
CA GLU A 325 -7.62 -9.93 -15.12
C GLU A 325 -7.17 -8.91 -14.09
N THR A 326 -5.87 -8.71 -13.92
CA THR A 326 -5.29 -7.62 -13.12
C THR A 326 -5.94 -6.28 -13.46
N GLY A 327 -6.01 -5.95 -14.76
CA GLY A 327 -6.60 -4.70 -15.22
C GLY A 327 -8.10 -4.59 -14.99
N ALA A 328 -8.83 -5.72 -14.96
CA ALA A 328 -10.25 -5.72 -14.62
C ALA A 328 -10.47 -5.30 -13.16
N PHE A 329 -9.75 -5.91 -12.23
CA PHE A 329 -9.83 -5.56 -10.80
C PHE A 329 -9.33 -4.15 -10.53
N GLN A 330 -8.20 -3.74 -11.13
CA GLN A 330 -7.70 -2.39 -10.97
C GLN A 330 -8.67 -1.34 -11.49
N LEU A 331 -9.35 -1.58 -12.63
CA LEU A 331 -10.37 -0.67 -13.15
C LEU A 331 -11.53 -0.51 -12.17
N VAL A 332 -12.03 -1.61 -11.60
CA VAL A 332 -13.11 -1.56 -10.61
C VAL A 332 -12.67 -0.76 -9.39
N ALA A 333 -11.49 -1.08 -8.84
CA ALA A 333 -10.93 -0.36 -7.69
C ALA A 333 -10.80 1.16 -7.97
N MET A 334 -10.34 1.55 -9.17
CA MET A 334 -10.23 2.97 -9.53
C MET A 334 -11.60 3.63 -9.72
N LEU A 335 -12.58 2.96 -10.32
CA LEU A 335 -13.91 3.53 -10.54
C LEU A 335 -14.68 3.72 -9.22
N GLU A 336 -14.57 2.78 -8.28
CA GLU A 336 -15.17 2.85 -6.95
C GLU A 336 -14.48 3.90 -6.07
N GLY A 337 -13.14 3.97 -6.13
CA GLY A 337 -12.35 4.89 -5.32
C GLY A 337 -12.28 6.31 -5.84
N LEU A 338 -12.60 6.57 -7.11
CA LEU A 338 -12.29 7.84 -7.77
C LEU A 338 -12.81 9.07 -7.02
N GLN A 339 -14.00 9.00 -6.43
CA GLN A 339 -14.55 10.09 -5.62
C GLN A 339 -13.75 10.29 -4.33
N GLY A 340 -13.57 9.21 -3.56
CA GLY A 340 -12.86 9.27 -2.29
C GLY A 340 -11.40 9.70 -2.41
N LEU A 341 -10.72 9.27 -3.49
CA LEU A 341 -9.34 9.65 -3.78
C LEU A 341 -9.22 11.13 -4.18
N THR A 342 -10.26 11.72 -4.79
CA THR A 342 -10.17 13.04 -5.43
C THR A 342 -10.75 14.16 -4.58
N ILE A 343 -11.94 13.97 -3.99
CA ILE A 343 -12.73 15.07 -3.41
C ILE A 343 -11.99 15.75 -2.25
N GLY A 344 -11.45 14.97 -1.30
CA GLY A 344 -10.71 15.49 -0.15
C GLY A 344 -9.50 16.31 -0.59
N PRO A 345 -8.56 15.72 -1.31
CA PRO A 345 -7.35 16.41 -1.77
C PRO A 345 -7.63 17.66 -2.63
N TRP A 346 -8.53 17.58 -3.60
CA TRP A 346 -8.75 18.71 -4.53
C TRP A 346 -9.50 19.88 -3.91
N VAL A 347 -10.53 19.61 -3.11
CA VAL A 347 -11.27 20.67 -2.43
C VAL A 347 -10.38 21.38 -1.40
N ARG A 348 -9.60 20.61 -0.61
CA ARG A 348 -8.76 21.20 0.46
C ARG A 348 -7.51 21.89 -0.08
N HIS A 349 -6.86 21.31 -1.07
CA HIS A 349 -5.51 21.74 -1.48
C HIS A 349 -5.48 22.48 -2.81
N LEU A 350 -6.39 22.17 -3.75
CA LEU A 350 -6.47 22.87 -5.05
C LEU A 350 -7.54 23.96 -5.08
N GLY A 351 -8.47 23.99 -4.12
CA GLY A 351 -9.54 24.98 -4.04
C GLY A 351 -10.68 24.74 -5.03
N TRP A 352 -10.82 23.50 -5.52
CA TRP A 352 -11.98 23.12 -6.34
C TRP A 352 -13.25 23.08 -5.48
N VAL A 353 -14.39 23.30 -6.10
CA VAL A 353 -15.69 23.03 -5.45
C VAL A 353 -16.15 21.60 -5.77
N GLU A 354 -16.92 21.02 -4.86
CA GLU A 354 -17.33 19.61 -4.93
C GLU A 354 -18.03 19.27 -6.25
N GLU A 355 -18.90 20.14 -6.73
CA GLU A 355 -19.64 19.95 -7.98
C GLU A 355 -18.72 19.93 -9.21
N GLU A 356 -17.66 20.72 -9.21
CA GLU A 356 -16.66 20.73 -10.29
C GLU A 356 -15.87 19.41 -10.28
N VAL A 357 -15.49 18.92 -9.10
CA VAL A 357 -14.80 17.62 -8.94
C VAL A 357 -15.69 16.51 -9.48
N GLU A 358 -16.99 16.46 -9.09
CA GLU A 358 -17.92 15.43 -9.56
C GLU A 358 -18.08 15.43 -11.08
N VAL A 359 -18.20 16.60 -11.69
CA VAL A 359 -18.26 16.74 -13.17
C VAL A 359 -16.96 16.25 -13.82
N PHE A 360 -15.81 16.55 -13.22
CA PHE A 360 -14.52 16.15 -13.76
C PHE A 360 -14.31 14.64 -13.67
N ILE A 361 -14.54 14.03 -12.50
CA ILE A 361 -14.36 12.58 -12.31
C ILE A 361 -15.37 11.75 -13.12
N ALA A 362 -16.57 12.29 -13.44
CA ALA A 362 -17.49 11.65 -14.36
C ALA A 362 -16.88 11.47 -15.77
N LYS A 363 -16.06 12.44 -16.21
CA LYS A 363 -15.33 12.36 -17.49
C LYS A 363 -14.13 11.39 -17.39
N VAL A 364 -13.41 11.35 -16.27
CA VAL A 364 -12.37 10.37 -16.01
C VAL A 364 -12.94 8.95 -16.05
N ARG A 365 -14.09 8.71 -15.38
CA ARG A 365 -14.81 7.43 -15.44
C ARG A 365 -15.18 7.02 -16.86
N SER A 366 -15.65 7.98 -17.68
CA SER A 366 -15.99 7.73 -19.08
C SER A 366 -14.76 7.35 -19.90
N GLU A 367 -13.63 8.02 -19.69
CA GLU A 367 -12.41 7.77 -20.40
C GLU A 367 -11.80 6.41 -20.03
N TRP A 368 -11.74 6.01 -18.74
CA TRP A 368 -11.30 4.68 -18.31
C TRP A 368 -12.22 3.55 -18.79
N ARG A 369 -13.52 3.78 -18.90
CA ARG A 369 -14.44 2.79 -19.47
C ARG A 369 -14.32 2.68 -20.99
N SER A 370 -13.63 3.61 -21.62
CA SER A 370 -13.36 3.57 -23.06
C SER A 370 -12.33 2.48 -23.33
N LYS A 371 -12.65 1.53 -24.20
CA LYS A 371 -11.71 0.49 -24.66
C LYS A 371 -10.60 1.03 -25.57
N LYS A 372 -10.55 2.36 -25.77
CA LYS A 372 -9.58 3.03 -26.67
C LYS A 372 -8.31 3.49 -25.92
N VAL A 373 -8.37 3.56 -24.59
CA VAL A 373 -7.25 4.03 -23.77
C VAL A 373 -6.62 2.81 -23.09
N HIS A 374 -5.37 2.56 -23.40
CA HIS A 374 -4.56 1.46 -22.86
C HIS A 374 -3.57 2.04 -21.85
N SER A 375 -4.10 2.36 -20.68
CA SER A 375 -3.32 2.98 -19.61
C SER A 375 -2.93 1.98 -18.53
N TYR A 376 -1.82 2.26 -17.85
CA TYR A 376 -1.36 1.51 -16.69
C TYR A 376 -0.68 2.43 -15.68
N PHE A 377 -0.68 2.02 -14.41
CA PHE A 377 0.18 2.61 -13.40
C PHE A 377 1.48 1.82 -13.28
N PRO A 378 2.65 2.48 -13.20
CA PRO A 378 3.89 1.85 -12.77
C PRO A 378 3.83 1.44 -11.29
N LEU A 379 4.40 0.28 -10.99
CA LEU A 379 4.55 -0.26 -9.64
C LEU A 379 5.97 -0.73 -9.46
#